data_717b86b7f00c59ceb2fb7a92451d8821
#
_entry.id   717b86b7f00c59ceb2fb7a92451d8821
#
_cell.length_a   1.000
_cell.length_b   1.000
_cell.length_c   1.000
_cell.angle_alpha   90.00
_cell.angle_beta   90.00
_cell.angle_gamma   90.00
#
_symmetry.space_group_name_H-M   'P 1'
#
loop_
_entity.id
_entity.type
_entity.pdbx_description
1 polymer ?
#
loop_
_entity_poly.entity_id
_entity_poly.type
_entity_poly.pdbx_seq_one_letter_code
_entity_poly.pdbx_strand_id
1 'polypeptide(L)'
;GMLVEDNVAPALVGQLAADCDYAARRAAIAEFNAGSRVLKRGIALTPIKFGISFNATHYNQAGALVHVYTDGSVLVSHGGTEMGQGLYTKIKQIVAHEFGLALDDVRLSSTDTSRVANTSATAASSGADLNGMAAQAACLNIKARLAAFVAELTNGAVDAANVRFSGGRVQAGSGFDEAFAELVMRAYRARIQLWDAGFYKTPKIHFDPVTKLGRPFFYFAYGAACSEVAIDTLTGETRVLRVDILHDVGRSINPALDIGQIEGGFIQGMGWLTSEELWWRPDGPQAGRLMSHAPSTYKIPTASDLPDVFNVRLFDNANVEDSIHRAKAVGEPPFMLGLSVFQALRDAGSDPAGTRRLLRSTGRRGLKCAPTG
;
A
#
# COMPACT_ATOMS: atom_id res chain seq x y z
N GLY A 1 -9.26 14.20 19.09
CA GLY A 1 -8.87 13.66 17.80
C GLY A 1 -7.40 13.95 17.49
N MET A 2 -6.85 13.21 16.56
CA MET A 2 -5.47 13.42 16.12
C MET A 2 -5.38 14.64 15.20
N LEU A 3 -4.38 15.51 15.42
CA LEU A 3 -4.04 16.59 14.50
C LEU A 3 -3.45 15.99 13.20
N VAL A 4 -3.92 16.49 12.05
CA VAL A 4 -3.40 16.12 10.73
C VAL A 4 -2.43 17.20 10.28
N GLU A 5 -1.13 16.86 10.27
CA GLU A 5 -0.05 17.82 9.98
C GLU A 5 0.32 17.88 8.49
N ASP A 6 0.11 16.77 7.77
CA ASP A 6 0.46 16.60 6.35
C ASP A 6 -0.81 16.29 5.54
N ASN A 7 -1.60 17.31 5.23
CA ASN A 7 -2.82 17.14 4.44
C ASN A 7 -2.59 17.54 2.98
N VAL A 8 -2.18 16.57 2.17
CA VAL A 8 -1.97 16.77 0.72
C VAL A 8 -3.25 16.55 -0.12
N ALA A 9 -4.37 16.19 0.51
CA ALA A 9 -5.60 15.86 -0.21
C ALA A 9 -6.10 17.00 -1.13
N PRO A 10 -6.09 18.30 -0.74
CA PRO A 10 -6.53 19.36 -1.64
C PRO A 10 -5.68 19.47 -2.92
N ALA A 11 -4.35 19.39 -2.79
CA ALA A 11 -3.43 19.44 -3.94
C ALA A 11 -3.64 18.23 -4.86
N LEU A 12 -3.74 17.03 -4.29
CA LEU A 12 -3.93 15.78 -5.00
C LEU A 12 -5.26 15.77 -5.77
N VAL A 13 -6.36 16.21 -5.15
CA VAL A 13 -7.67 16.33 -5.79
C VAL A 13 -7.65 17.35 -6.92
N GLY A 14 -7.04 18.53 -6.69
CA GLY A 14 -6.92 19.57 -7.72
C GLY A 14 -6.12 19.10 -8.95
N GLN A 15 -5.00 18.42 -8.71
CA GLN A 15 -4.18 17.85 -9.77
C GLN A 15 -4.94 16.78 -10.56
N LEU A 16 -5.58 15.81 -9.86
CA LEU A 16 -6.34 14.74 -10.53
C LEU A 16 -7.49 15.32 -11.36
N ALA A 17 -8.22 16.30 -10.82
CA ALA A 17 -9.34 16.93 -11.55
C ALA A 17 -8.89 17.60 -12.85
N ALA A 18 -7.73 18.26 -12.84
CA ALA A 18 -7.14 18.85 -14.04
C ALA A 18 -6.65 17.78 -15.02
N ASP A 19 -5.88 16.79 -14.52
CA ASP A 19 -5.23 15.76 -15.32
C ASP A 19 -6.22 14.81 -16.04
N CYS A 20 -7.41 14.61 -15.46
CA CYS A 20 -8.44 13.75 -16.03
C CYS A 20 -9.57 14.53 -16.75
N ASP A 21 -9.40 15.84 -16.97
CA ASP A 21 -10.39 16.70 -17.60
C ASP A 21 -11.79 16.62 -16.96
N TYR A 22 -11.85 16.55 -15.63
CA TYR A 22 -13.09 16.29 -14.89
C TYR A 22 -14.24 17.20 -15.30
N ALA A 23 -14.00 18.52 -15.42
CA ALA A 23 -15.04 19.50 -15.73
C ALA A 23 -15.60 19.31 -17.17
N ALA A 24 -14.73 19.10 -18.15
CA ALA A 24 -15.12 18.87 -19.53
C ALA A 24 -15.89 17.55 -19.70
N ARG A 25 -15.42 16.47 -19.05
CA ARG A 25 -16.10 15.17 -19.06
C ARG A 25 -17.48 15.25 -18.40
N ARG A 26 -17.60 15.99 -17.29
CA ARG A 26 -18.89 16.19 -16.63
C ARG A 26 -19.90 16.92 -17.52
N ALA A 27 -19.45 17.93 -18.27
CA ALA A 27 -20.29 18.63 -19.25
C ALA A 27 -20.73 17.70 -20.39
N ALA A 28 -19.81 16.93 -20.96
CA ALA A 28 -20.10 15.95 -22.02
C ALA A 28 -21.09 14.85 -21.55
N ILE A 29 -20.98 14.40 -20.31
CA ILE A 29 -21.89 13.43 -19.71
C ILE A 29 -23.30 14.03 -19.56
N ALA A 30 -23.41 15.29 -19.15
CA ALA A 30 -24.70 15.97 -19.04
C ALA A 30 -25.38 16.08 -20.40
N GLU A 31 -24.64 16.43 -21.45
CA GLU A 31 -25.14 16.49 -22.85
C GLU A 31 -25.58 15.09 -23.33
N PHE A 32 -24.74 14.06 -23.12
CA PHE A 32 -25.08 12.67 -23.45
C PHE A 32 -26.40 12.24 -22.77
N ASN A 33 -26.52 12.50 -21.47
CA ASN A 33 -27.69 12.12 -20.69
C ASN A 33 -28.97 12.84 -21.12
N ALA A 34 -28.88 14.07 -21.61
CA ALA A 34 -30.03 14.82 -22.16
C ALA A 34 -30.59 14.17 -23.44
N GLY A 35 -29.70 13.60 -24.27
CA GLY A 35 -30.08 12.93 -25.53
C GLY A 35 -30.43 11.46 -25.37
N SER A 36 -30.01 10.79 -24.28
CA SER A 36 -30.22 9.33 -24.07
C SER A 36 -31.37 9.05 -23.12
N ARG A 37 -32.30 8.17 -23.53
CA ARG A 37 -33.43 7.73 -22.70
C ARG A 37 -33.10 6.47 -21.87
N VAL A 38 -32.23 5.63 -22.38
CA VAL A 38 -31.93 4.29 -21.83
C VAL A 38 -30.60 4.25 -21.13
N LEU A 39 -29.52 4.59 -21.85
CA LEU A 39 -28.20 4.60 -21.27
C LEU A 39 -27.96 5.93 -20.55
N LYS A 40 -27.52 5.85 -19.31
CA LYS A 40 -27.10 7.02 -18.52
C LYS A 40 -25.63 6.87 -18.12
N ARG A 41 -24.91 7.98 -18.18
CA ARG A 41 -23.53 8.05 -17.69
C ARG A 41 -23.45 8.85 -16.40
N GLY A 42 -22.44 8.55 -15.58
CA GLY A 42 -22.14 9.32 -14.40
C GLY A 42 -20.65 9.39 -14.17
N ILE A 43 -20.23 10.45 -13.48
CA ILE A 43 -18.83 10.68 -13.12
C ILE A 43 -18.73 11.19 -11.69
N ALA A 44 -17.76 10.67 -10.94
CA ALA A 44 -17.47 11.18 -9.61
C ALA A 44 -15.98 11.16 -9.32
N LEU A 45 -15.51 12.18 -8.61
CA LEU A 45 -14.17 12.28 -8.08
C LEU A 45 -14.26 12.24 -6.55
N THR A 46 -13.60 11.25 -5.94
CA THR A 46 -13.61 11.06 -4.47
C THR A 46 -12.19 10.99 -3.93
N PRO A 47 -11.84 11.78 -2.89
CA PRO A 47 -10.60 11.62 -2.16
C PRO A 47 -10.73 10.56 -1.06
N ILE A 48 -9.57 10.03 -0.65
CA ILE A 48 -9.44 9.21 0.55
C ILE A 48 -8.35 9.74 1.47
N LYS A 49 -8.50 9.42 2.76
CA LYS A 49 -7.47 9.59 3.79
C LYS A 49 -7.50 8.35 4.68
N PHE A 50 -6.37 7.65 4.78
CA PHE A 50 -6.27 6.40 5.52
C PHE A 50 -5.13 6.47 6.54
N GLY A 51 -5.42 6.18 7.80
CA GLY A 51 -4.42 6.20 8.88
C GLY A 51 -3.64 4.91 8.95
N ILE A 52 -2.31 5.02 9.07
CA ILE A 52 -1.38 3.88 9.07
C ILE A 52 -0.83 3.66 10.46
N SER A 53 -1.19 2.61 11.07
CA SER A 53 -0.74 1.89 12.29
C SER A 53 -1.91 1.11 12.90
N PHE A 54 -1.61 0.13 13.74
CA PHE A 54 -2.62 -0.49 14.60
C PHE A 54 -3.01 0.44 15.75
N ASN A 55 -4.30 0.55 16.05
CA ASN A 55 -4.81 1.26 17.23
C ASN A 55 -4.32 0.60 18.53
N ALA A 56 -4.22 -0.74 18.55
CA ALA A 56 -3.57 -1.49 19.59
C ALA A 56 -2.05 -1.31 19.43
N THR A 57 -1.51 -0.30 20.08
CA THR A 57 -0.17 0.24 19.84
C THR A 57 0.95 -0.79 19.98
N HIS A 58 0.75 -1.83 20.82
CA HIS A 58 1.72 -2.92 21.01
C HIS A 58 1.94 -3.78 19.76
N TYR A 59 1.05 -3.76 18.76
CA TYR A 59 1.25 -4.44 17.49
C TYR A 59 2.21 -3.72 16.54
N ASN A 60 2.52 -2.44 16.80
CA ASN A 60 3.36 -1.65 15.90
C ASN A 60 4.84 -1.85 16.19
N GLN A 61 5.32 -3.08 16.07
CA GLN A 61 6.71 -3.48 16.28
C GLN A 61 7.06 -4.67 15.38
N ALA A 62 8.34 -4.79 15.03
CA ALA A 62 8.88 -5.92 14.30
C ALA A 62 10.34 -6.18 14.66
N GLY A 63 10.78 -7.42 14.47
CA GLY A 63 12.17 -7.83 14.51
C GLY A 63 12.62 -8.38 13.15
N ALA A 64 13.91 -8.29 12.88
CA ALA A 64 14.54 -8.93 11.74
C ALA A 64 15.92 -9.45 12.12
N LEU A 65 16.41 -10.47 11.41
CA LEU A 65 17.74 -11.02 11.56
C LEU A 65 18.43 -10.97 10.19
N VAL A 66 19.63 -10.40 10.16
CA VAL A 66 20.43 -10.26 8.94
C VAL A 66 21.74 -10.98 9.12
N HIS A 67 22.08 -11.87 8.20
CA HIS A 67 23.34 -12.60 8.13
C HIS A 67 24.09 -12.21 6.86
N VAL A 68 25.34 -11.81 6.99
CA VAL A 68 26.26 -11.63 5.85
C VAL A 68 27.21 -12.82 5.84
N TYR A 69 27.24 -13.57 4.75
CA TYR A 69 28.09 -14.74 4.56
C TYR A 69 29.44 -14.33 4.00
N THR A 70 30.42 -15.21 4.15
CA THR A 70 31.83 -14.94 3.76
C THR A 70 32.04 -14.73 2.25
N ASP A 71 31.09 -15.11 1.43
CA ASP A 71 31.04 -14.84 -0.02
C ASP A 71 30.41 -13.49 -0.36
N GLY A 72 29.99 -12.72 0.64
CA GLY A 72 29.30 -11.45 0.46
C GLY A 72 27.79 -11.54 0.26
N SER A 73 27.22 -12.74 0.15
CA SER A 73 25.76 -12.91 0.09
C SER A 73 25.10 -12.59 1.44
N VAL A 74 23.84 -12.17 1.38
CA VAL A 74 23.09 -11.76 2.58
C VAL A 74 21.79 -12.56 2.69
N LEU A 75 21.52 -13.11 3.88
CA LEU A 75 20.24 -13.74 4.22
C LEU A 75 19.49 -12.87 5.24
N VAL A 76 18.22 -12.60 4.95
CA VAL A 76 17.32 -11.84 5.82
C VAL A 76 16.19 -12.73 6.28
N SER A 77 15.93 -12.73 7.59
CA SER A 77 14.75 -13.32 8.20
C SER A 77 13.94 -12.23 8.87
N HIS A 78 12.65 -12.14 8.57
CA HIS A 78 11.71 -11.19 9.18
C HIS A 78 10.35 -11.85 9.39
N GLY A 79 9.48 -11.23 10.19
CA GLY A 79 8.20 -11.80 10.55
C GLY A 79 7.03 -11.42 9.63
N GLY A 80 7.25 -10.57 8.63
CA GLY A 80 6.19 -10.18 7.69
C GLY A 80 5.84 -11.30 6.72
N THR A 81 4.55 -11.54 6.53
CA THR A 81 4.02 -12.57 5.62
C THR A 81 3.91 -12.04 4.21
N GLU A 82 4.40 -12.80 3.20
CA GLU A 82 4.15 -12.54 1.79
C GLU A 82 2.79 -13.14 1.40
N MET A 83 1.88 -12.30 0.92
CA MET A 83 0.54 -12.65 0.49
C MET A 83 0.28 -12.29 -0.98
N GLY A 84 1.35 -11.98 -1.73
CA GLY A 84 1.30 -11.48 -3.09
C GLY A 84 1.43 -9.96 -3.22
N GLN A 85 1.58 -9.24 -2.09
CA GLN A 85 1.73 -7.78 -2.06
C GLN A 85 3.16 -7.28 -2.33
N GLY A 86 4.12 -8.19 -2.52
CA GLY A 86 5.50 -7.86 -2.84
C GLY A 86 6.34 -7.41 -1.64
N LEU A 87 5.95 -7.75 -0.42
CA LEU A 87 6.70 -7.40 0.79
C LEU A 87 8.13 -7.92 0.74
N TYR A 88 8.33 -9.17 0.35
CA TYR A 88 9.65 -9.78 0.26
C TYR A 88 10.57 -9.01 -0.70
N THR A 89 10.04 -8.62 -1.86
CA THR A 89 10.81 -7.82 -2.82
C THR A 89 11.22 -6.48 -2.24
N LYS A 90 10.32 -5.77 -1.54
CA LYS A 90 10.64 -4.50 -0.89
C LYS A 90 11.70 -4.66 0.19
N ILE A 91 11.62 -5.71 1.03
CA ILE A 91 12.64 -5.97 2.06
C ILE A 91 14.01 -6.29 1.41
N LYS A 92 14.05 -7.08 0.34
CA LYS A 92 15.28 -7.31 -0.44
C LYS A 92 15.88 -6.00 -0.93
N GLN A 93 15.06 -5.11 -1.51
CA GLN A 93 15.50 -3.81 -2.01
C GLN A 93 16.08 -2.93 -0.89
N ILE A 94 15.46 -2.91 0.29
CA ILE A 94 15.94 -2.15 1.44
C ILE A 94 17.33 -2.66 1.87
N VAL A 95 17.48 -3.97 2.04
CA VAL A 95 18.76 -4.57 2.48
C VAL A 95 19.84 -4.42 1.42
N ALA A 96 19.50 -4.65 0.14
CA ALA A 96 20.42 -4.43 -0.99
C ALA A 96 20.89 -2.97 -1.04
N HIS A 97 19.98 -2.01 -0.85
CA HIS A 97 20.32 -0.59 -0.78
C HIS A 97 21.29 -0.28 0.35
N GLU A 98 21.05 -0.83 1.55
CA GLU A 98 21.91 -0.56 2.70
C GLU A 98 23.34 -1.03 2.48
N PHE A 99 23.55 -2.19 1.90
CA PHE A 99 24.89 -2.72 1.63
C PHE A 99 25.42 -2.36 0.24
N GLY A 100 24.65 -1.66 -0.58
CA GLY A 100 25.02 -1.32 -1.96
C GLY A 100 25.18 -2.55 -2.87
N LEU A 101 24.40 -3.60 -2.66
CA LEU A 101 24.45 -4.89 -3.35
C LEU A 101 23.39 -4.99 -4.46
N ALA A 102 23.58 -5.95 -5.37
CA ALA A 102 22.53 -6.36 -6.29
C ALA A 102 21.41 -7.13 -5.55
N LEU A 103 20.19 -7.12 -6.10
CA LEU A 103 19.07 -7.84 -5.48
C LEU A 103 19.33 -9.34 -5.37
N ASP A 104 20.07 -9.92 -6.32
CA ASP A 104 20.34 -11.36 -6.34
C ASP A 104 21.31 -11.81 -5.24
N ASP A 105 22.08 -10.90 -4.69
CA ASP A 105 22.99 -11.15 -3.56
C ASP A 105 22.23 -11.23 -2.21
N VAL A 106 20.97 -10.80 -2.18
CA VAL A 106 20.11 -10.80 -0.99
C VAL A 106 19.04 -11.89 -1.11
N ARG A 107 18.97 -12.76 -0.12
CA ARG A 107 17.97 -13.83 -0.01
C ARG A 107 17.12 -13.63 1.22
N LEU A 108 15.85 -14.08 1.15
CA LEU A 108 14.96 -14.11 2.30
C LEU A 108 14.66 -15.56 2.68
N SER A 109 14.60 -15.82 3.99
CA SER A 109 14.02 -17.06 4.48
C SER A 109 12.50 -17.00 4.40
N SER A 110 11.86 -18.16 4.33
CA SER A 110 10.41 -18.25 4.57
C SER A 110 10.08 -17.72 5.97
N THR A 111 8.93 -17.06 6.10
CA THR A 111 8.44 -16.58 7.38
C THR A 111 7.72 -17.72 8.12
N ASP A 112 8.23 -18.05 9.28
CA ASP A 112 7.64 -19.02 10.22
C ASP A 112 7.97 -18.65 11.66
N THR A 113 7.29 -19.29 12.61
CA THR A 113 7.43 -18.97 14.05
C THR A 113 8.78 -19.36 14.67
N SER A 114 9.63 -20.09 13.95
CA SER A 114 10.98 -20.44 14.41
C SER A 114 12.04 -19.37 14.09
N ARG A 115 11.70 -18.40 13.24
CA ARG A 115 12.66 -17.41 12.71
C ARG A 115 12.66 -16.11 13.51
N VAL A 116 11.50 -15.47 13.62
CA VAL A 116 11.34 -14.22 14.37
C VAL A 116 10.19 -14.37 15.35
N ALA A 117 10.52 -14.33 16.64
CA ALA A 117 9.53 -14.50 17.71
C ALA A 117 8.65 -13.25 17.88
N ASN A 118 7.41 -13.47 18.36
CA ASN A 118 6.48 -12.42 18.78
C ASN A 118 6.19 -11.36 17.70
N THR A 119 6.18 -11.76 16.44
CA THR A 119 5.87 -10.88 15.33
C THR A 119 4.39 -10.54 15.32
N SER A 120 4.06 -9.27 15.11
CA SER A 120 2.69 -8.81 14.93
C SER A 120 2.10 -9.34 13.61
N ALA A 121 0.77 -9.38 13.54
CA ALA A 121 0.08 -9.72 12.30
C ALA A 121 0.53 -8.81 11.14
N THR A 122 0.66 -9.36 9.93
CA THR A 122 0.93 -8.57 8.72
C THR A 122 -0.36 -7.93 8.25
N ALA A 123 -0.70 -6.79 8.84
CA ALA A 123 -1.94 -6.04 8.64
C ALA A 123 -1.68 -4.54 8.87
N ALA A 124 -2.76 -3.72 8.88
CA ALA A 124 -2.70 -2.25 9.00
C ALA A 124 -1.81 -1.60 7.93
N SER A 125 -1.55 -2.29 6.83
CA SER A 125 -0.68 -1.87 5.71
C SER A 125 0.75 -1.50 6.11
N SER A 126 1.19 -1.86 7.33
CA SER A 126 2.48 -1.45 7.92
C SER A 126 3.61 -2.47 7.70
N GLY A 127 3.40 -3.51 6.89
CA GLY A 127 4.37 -4.59 6.73
C GLY A 127 5.74 -4.12 6.24
N ALA A 128 5.80 -3.26 5.23
CA ALA A 128 7.05 -2.71 4.72
C ALA A 128 7.70 -1.75 5.74
N ASP A 129 6.90 -0.92 6.42
CA ASP A 129 7.41 0.01 7.44
C ASP A 129 8.06 -0.76 8.59
N LEU A 130 7.32 -1.66 9.23
CA LEU A 130 7.78 -2.37 10.42
C LEU A 130 8.97 -3.29 10.12
N ASN A 131 8.81 -4.18 9.15
CA ASN A 131 9.85 -5.17 8.84
C ASN A 131 11.03 -4.53 8.09
N GLY A 132 10.78 -3.51 7.26
CA GLY A 132 11.83 -2.75 6.57
C GLY A 132 12.73 -1.99 7.54
N MET A 133 12.15 -1.27 8.50
CA MET A 133 12.90 -0.56 9.53
C MET A 133 13.67 -1.51 10.46
N ALA A 134 13.08 -2.66 10.80
CA ALA A 134 13.79 -3.68 11.59
C ALA A 134 14.98 -4.27 10.82
N ALA A 135 14.82 -4.60 9.54
CA ALA A 135 15.89 -5.08 8.68
C ALA A 135 16.98 -4.01 8.49
N GLN A 136 16.59 -2.75 8.28
CA GLN A 136 17.52 -1.62 8.17
C GLN A 136 18.35 -1.46 9.47
N ALA A 137 17.71 -1.54 10.64
CA ALA A 137 18.42 -1.44 11.91
C ALA A 137 19.53 -2.52 12.04
N ALA A 138 19.24 -3.77 11.67
CA ALA A 138 20.25 -4.84 11.65
C ALA A 138 21.38 -4.53 10.65
N CYS A 139 21.04 -4.07 9.45
CA CYS A 139 22.03 -3.68 8.43
C CYS A 139 22.95 -2.55 8.93
N LEU A 140 22.40 -1.52 9.55
CA LEU A 140 23.16 -0.38 10.07
C LEU A 140 24.15 -0.82 11.17
N ASN A 141 23.78 -1.74 12.05
CA ASN A 141 24.68 -2.30 13.05
C ASN A 141 25.86 -3.05 12.40
N ILE A 142 25.60 -3.86 11.37
CA ILE A 142 26.64 -4.58 10.64
C ILE A 142 27.54 -3.59 9.87
N LYS A 143 26.96 -2.61 9.19
CA LYS A 143 27.70 -1.54 8.49
C LYS A 143 28.60 -0.76 9.41
N ALA A 144 28.14 -0.43 10.62
CA ALA A 144 28.96 0.29 11.60
C ALA A 144 30.21 -0.52 12.00
N ARG A 145 30.08 -1.84 12.21
CA ARG A 145 31.22 -2.71 12.49
C ARG A 145 32.19 -2.83 11.32
N LEU A 146 31.67 -2.99 10.10
CA LEU A 146 32.50 -3.03 8.89
C LEU A 146 33.21 -1.69 8.65
N ALA A 147 32.52 -0.57 8.88
CA ALA A 147 33.12 0.76 8.75
C ALA A 147 34.23 1.00 9.78
N ALA A 148 34.03 0.59 11.03
CA ALA A 148 35.08 0.64 12.05
C ALA A 148 36.29 -0.23 11.67
N PHE A 149 36.05 -1.40 11.10
CA PHE A 149 37.09 -2.28 10.61
C PHE A 149 37.90 -1.65 9.45
N VAL A 150 37.23 -0.93 8.51
CA VAL A 150 37.94 -0.16 7.47
C VAL A 150 38.85 0.93 8.07
N ALA A 151 38.36 1.63 9.11
CA ALA A 151 39.19 2.61 9.83
C ALA A 151 40.42 1.95 10.46
N GLU A 152 40.30 0.78 11.07
CA GLU A 152 41.42 -0.01 11.60
C GLU A 152 42.40 -0.43 10.50
N LEU A 153 41.90 -0.98 9.39
CA LEU A 153 42.71 -1.40 8.23
C LEU A 153 43.53 -0.27 7.61
N THR A 154 43.06 0.95 7.74
CA THR A 154 43.71 2.15 7.22
C THR A 154 44.52 2.88 8.27
N ASN A 155 44.76 2.28 9.45
CA ASN A 155 45.44 2.88 10.61
C ASN A 155 44.88 4.27 10.99
N GLY A 156 43.54 4.43 10.87
CA GLY A 156 42.86 5.68 11.17
C GLY A 156 42.94 6.76 10.08
N ALA A 157 43.53 6.44 8.92
CA ALA A 157 43.58 7.38 7.79
C ALA A 157 42.20 7.67 7.20
N VAL A 158 41.24 6.76 7.42
CA VAL A 158 39.84 6.89 7.03
C VAL A 158 38.96 6.93 8.29
N ASP A 159 38.08 7.91 8.37
CA ASP A 159 37.02 7.94 9.39
C ASP A 159 35.90 6.96 9.01
N ALA A 160 35.47 6.14 9.96
CA ALA A 160 34.35 5.19 9.78
C ALA A 160 33.06 5.87 9.26
N ALA A 161 32.80 7.11 9.63
CA ALA A 161 31.66 7.88 9.16
C ALA A 161 31.70 8.18 7.65
N ASN A 162 32.85 8.10 7.03
CA ASN A 162 33.05 8.35 5.61
C ASN A 162 33.05 7.08 4.75
N VAL A 163 32.86 5.91 5.36
CA VAL A 163 32.76 4.63 4.64
C VAL A 163 31.41 4.52 3.93
N ARG A 164 31.45 4.24 2.63
CA ARG A 164 30.27 4.11 1.77
C ARG A 164 30.18 2.72 1.17
N PHE A 165 28.96 2.22 1.09
CA PHE A 165 28.61 0.91 0.51
C PHE A 165 27.80 1.17 -0.77
N SER A 166 28.34 0.85 -1.92
CA SER A 166 27.70 1.11 -3.21
C SER A 166 28.29 0.24 -4.33
N GLY A 167 27.42 -0.25 -5.22
CA GLY A 167 27.81 -1.00 -6.41
C GLY A 167 28.61 -2.29 -6.12
N GLY A 168 28.31 -2.98 -5.04
CA GLY A 168 29.03 -4.18 -4.61
C GLY A 168 30.43 -3.89 -4.01
N ARG A 169 30.71 -2.62 -3.69
CA ARG A 169 32.00 -2.18 -3.17
C ARG A 169 31.85 -1.37 -1.89
N VAL A 170 32.94 -1.34 -1.11
CA VAL A 170 33.10 -0.49 0.06
C VAL A 170 34.20 0.51 -0.21
N GLN A 171 33.87 1.76 -0.11
CA GLN A 171 34.73 2.87 -0.49
C GLN A 171 34.88 3.89 0.64
N ALA A 172 36.07 4.47 0.81
CA ALA A 172 36.28 5.50 1.81
C ALA A 172 37.46 6.40 1.47
N GLY A 173 37.28 7.72 1.51
CA GLY A 173 38.34 8.71 1.27
C GLY A 173 39.07 8.55 -0.05
N SER A 174 40.32 8.95 -0.09
CA SER A 174 41.15 8.98 -1.30
C SER A 174 41.96 7.70 -1.56
N GLY A 175 41.57 6.54 -1.02
CA GLY A 175 42.44 5.38 -1.23
C GLY A 175 41.89 4.03 -0.82
N PHE A 176 40.74 3.94 -0.15
CA PHE A 176 40.13 2.65 0.17
C PHE A 176 38.98 2.34 -0.79
N ASP A 177 39.13 1.28 -1.56
CA ASP A 177 38.13 0.78 -2.49
C ASP A 177 38.30 -0.74 -2.64
N GLU A 178 37.37 -1.52 -2.04
CA GLU A 178 37.44 -2.99 -1.98
C GLU A 178 36.08 -3.58 -2.32
N ALA A 179 36.04 -4.75 -2.94
CA ALA A 179 34.79 -5.48 -3.15
C ALA A 179 34.16 -5.86 -1.80
N PHE A 180 32.84 -5.76 -1.70
CA PHE A 180 32.12 -6.07 -0.46
C PHE A 180 32.46 -7.48 0.06
N ALA A 181 32.48 -8.49 -0.81
CA ALA A 181 32.78 -9.87 -0.47
C ALA A 181 34.23 -10.02 0.09
N GLU A 182 35.20 -9.30 -0.48
CA GLU A 182 36.61 -9.33 -0.03
C GLU A 182 36.73 -8.73 1.39
N LEU A 183 36.12 -7.56 1.62
CA LEU A 183 36.06 -6.94 2.94
C LEU A 183 35.41 -7.85 3.96
N VAL A 184 34.27 -8.47 3.61
CA VAL A 184 33.55 -9.42 4.47
C VAL A 184 34.41 -10.61 4.82
N MET A 185 35.15 -11.20 3.87
CA MET A 185 36.06 -12.30 4.14
C MET A 185 37.22 -11.86 5.07
N ARG A 186 37.74 -10.65 4.90
CA ARG A 186 38.77 -10.09 5.79
C ARG A 186 38.22 -9.85 7.20
N ALA A 187 37.00 -9.32 7.30
CA ALA A 187 36.30 -9.10 8.57
C ALA A 187 36.06 -10.43 9.33
N TYR A 188 35.65 -11.47 8.58
CA TYR A 188 35.53 -12.82 9.16
C TYR A 188 36.83 -13.32 9.75
N ARG A 189 37.96 -13.20 9.03
CA ARG A 189 39.31 -13.59 9.51
C ARG A 189 39.76 -12.76 10.70
N ALA A 190 39.32 -11.52 10.80
CA ALA A 190 39.54 -10.64 11.95
C ALA A 190 38.57 -10.92 13.12
N ARG A 191 37.67 -11.89 13.00
CA ARG A 191 36.66 -12.29 13.99
C ARG A 191 35.64 -11.18 14.29
N ILE A 192 35.25 -10.43 13.28
CA ILE A 192 34.20 -9.41 13.36
C ILE A 192 32.86 -10.09 13.10
N GLN A 193 31.87 -9.76 13.90
CA GLN A 193 30.52 -10.32 13.79
C GLN A 193 29.82 -9.80 12.52
N LEU A 194 29.39 -10.72 11.64
CA LEU A 194 28.77 -10.48 10.35
C LEU A 194 27.24 -10.74 10.35
N TRP A 195 26.63 -10.74 11.50
CA TRP A 195 25.19 -10.87 11.64
C TRP A 195 24.68 -9.97 12.76
N ASP A 196 23.40 -9.57 12.68
CA ASP A 196 22.75 -8.83 13.76
C ASP A 196 21.24 -8.99 13.72
N ALA A 197 20.60 -8.76 14.87
CA ALA A 197 19.17 -8.60 15.00
C ALA A 197 18.82 -7.11 15.00
N GLY A 198 17.78 -6.75 14.26
CA GLY A 198 17.20 -5.42 14.30
C GLY A 198 15.82 -5.45 14.94
N PHE A 199 15.50 -4.40 15.66
CA PHE A 199 14.18 -4.21 16.25
C PHE A 199 13.68 -2.79 15.94
N TYR A 200 12.41 -2.70 15.59
CA TYR A 200 11.74 -1.42 15.37
C TYR A 200 10.40 -1.38 16.07
N LYS A 201 10.08 -0.23 16.63
CA LYS A 201 8.75 0.12 17.13
C LYS A 201 8.36 1.47 16.56
N THR A 202 7.14 1.58 16.05
CA THR A 202 6.66 2.84 15.48
C THR A 202 6.65 3.94 16.53
N PRO A 203 7.34 5.07 16.29
CA PRO A 203 7.42 6.16 17.25
C PRO A 203 6.15 7.00 17.27
N LYS A 204 6.02 7.88 18.28
CA LYS A 204 5.00 8.93 18.42
C LYS A 204 3.56 8.45 18.59
N ILE A 205 3.25 7.16 18.38
CA ILE A 205 1.88 6.65 18.48
C ILE A 205 1.49 6.41 19.94
N HIS A 206 0.27 6.80 20.26
CA HIS A 206 -0.39 6.54 21.54
C HIS A 206 -1.90 6.62 21.34
N PHE A 207 -2.66 5.76 21.98
CA PHE A 207 -4.10 5.73 21.86
C PHE A 207 -4.76 5.14 23.11
N ASP A 208 -5.70 5.86 23.67
CA ASP A 208 -6.55 5.38 24.76
C ASP A 208 -7.84 4.78 24.18
N PRO A 209 -8.06 3.45 24.32
CA PRO A 209 -9.24 2.80 23.76
C PRO A 209 -10.54 3.16 24.49
N VAL A 210 -10.47 3.72 25.71
CA VAL A 210 -11.65 4.12 26.50
C VAL A 210 -12.11 5.52 26.07
N THR A 211 -11.21 6.51 26.15
CA THR A 211 -11.53 7.88 25.79
C THR A 211 -11.53 8.15 24.29
N LYS A 212 -10.96 7.24 23.49
CA LYS A 212 -10.76 7.38 22.03
C LYS A 212 -9.89 8.59 21.66
N LEU A 213 -9.02 9.01 22.57
CA LEU A 213 -8.10 10.13 22.36
C LEU A 213 -6.67 9.63 22.15
N GLY A 214 -5.87 10.47 21.46
CA GLY A 214 -4.46 10.22 21.23
C GLY A 214 -4.02 10.42 19.78
N ARG A 215 -2.87 9.84 19.45
CA ARG A 215 -2.29 9.76 18.12
C ARG A 215 -2.23 8.28 17.70
N PRO A 216 -3.35 7.69 17.21
CA PRO A 216 -3.40 6.26 16.88
C PRO A 216 -2.60 5.92 15.62
N PHE A 217 -2.33 6.88 14.73
CA PHE A 217 -1.66 6.65 13.45
C PHE A 217 -0.31 7.36 13.37
N PHE A 218 0.65 6.72 12.75
CA PHE A 218 1.96 7.31 12.53
C PHE A 218 1.89 8.41 11.47
N TYR A 219 1.21 8.11 10.35
CA TYR A 219 0.93 9.06 9.27
C TYR A 219 -0.37 8.70 8.56
N PHE A 220 -0.75 9.50 7.56
CA PHE A 220 -1.87 9.22 6.67
C PHE A 220 -1.39 9.02 5.24
N ALA A 221 -1.95 8.01 4.56
CA ALA A 221 -1.89 7.87 3.12
C ALA A 221 -3.10 8.56 2.50
N TYR A 222 -2.90 9.23 1.37
CA TYR A 222 -3.93 9.96 0.63
C TYR A 222 -4.04 9.45 -0.79
N GLY A 223 -5.22 9.55 -1.37
CA GLY A 223 -5.46 9.25 -2.75
C GLY A 223 -6.72 9.92 -3.26
N ALA A 224 -6.90 9.98 -4.55
CA ALA A 224 -8.17 10.31 -5.18
C ALA A 224 -8.39 9.47 -6.43
N ALA A 225 -9.64 9.14 -6.70
CA ALA A 225 -10.05 8.47 -7.92
C ALA A 225 -11.20 9.22 -8.60
N CYS A 226 -11.14 9.31 -9.92
CA CYS A 226 -12.21 9.79 -10.77
C CYS A 226 -12.71 8.63 -11.62
N SER A 227 -13.96 8.21 -11.40
CA SER A 227 -14.59 7.11 -12.14
C SER A 227 -15.73 7.60 -13.00
N GLU A 228 -15.79 7.10 -14.25
CA GLU A 228 -16.90 7.28 -15.17
C GLU A 228 -17.57 5.94 -15.43
N VAL A 229 -18.89 5.91 -15.36
CA VAL A 229 -19.71 4.71 -15.49
C VAL A 229 -20.84 4.91 -16.49
N ALA A 230 -21.38 3.78 -16.99
CA ALA A 230 -22.63 3.73 -17.70
C ALA A 230 -23.62 2.79 -17.00
N ILE A 231 -24.90 3.10 -17.07
CA ILE A 231 -26.02 2.26 -16.60
C ILE A 231 -27.03 2.11 -17.74
N ASP A 232 -27.42 0.88 -18.01
CA ASP A 232 -28.62 0.58 -18.77
C ASP A 232 -29.84 0.62 -17.83
N THR A 233 -30.72 1.61 -18.02
CA THR A 233 -31.87 1.82 -17.13
C THR A 233 -33.00 0.81 -17.33
N LEU A 234 -32.95 -0.01 -18.39
CA LEU A 234 -33.92 -1.08 -18.62
C LEU A 234 -33.52 -2.38 -17.94
N THR A 235 -32.23 -2.72 -17.98
CA THR A 235 -31.69 -3.97 -17.43
C THR A 235 -31.10 -3.79 -16.04
N GLY A 236 -30.63 -2.60 -15.73
CA GLY A 236 -29.81 -2.31 -14.52
C GLY A 236 -28.34 -2.73 -14.67
N GLU A 237 -27.91 -3.15 -15.85
CA GLU A 237 -26.51 -3.47 -16.12
C GLU A 237 -25.65 -2.20 -15.99
N THR A 238 -24.49 -2.36 -15.34
CA THR A 238 -23.55 -1.28 -15.10
C THR A 238 -22.19 -1.61 -15.67
N ARG A 239 -21.48 -0.61 -16.18
CA ARG A 239 -20.10 -0.74 -16.65
C ARG A 239 -19.26 0.44 -16.19
N VAL A 240 -18.05 0.16 -15.71
CA VAL A 240 -17.05 1.19 -15.44
C VAL A 240 -16.28 1.43 -16.73
N LEU A 241 -16.39 2.65 -17.28
CA LEU A 241 -15.81 3.01 -18.58
C LEU A 241 -14.37 3.51 -18.42
N ARG A 242 -14.14 4.36 -17.41
CA ARG A 242 -12.82 4.96 -17.19
C ARG A 242 -12.59 5.25 -15.72
N VAL A 243 -11.37 4.99 -15.28
CA VAL A 243 -10.88 5.33 -13.96
C VAL A 243 -9.53 6.02 -14.07
N ASP A 244 -9.40 7.14 -13.40
CA ASP A 244 -8.15 7.88 -13.24
C ASP A 244 -7.85 7.96 -11.73
N ILE A 245 -6.66 7.51 -11.31
CA ILE A 245 -6.22 7.48 -9.91
C ILE A 245 -4.92 8.26 -9.76
N LEU A 246 -4.84 9.08 -8.72
CA LEU A 246 -3.62 9.67 -8.21
C LEU A 246 -3.49 9.31 -6.74
N HIS A 247 -2.38 8.65 -6.35
CA HIS A 247 -2.21 8.12 -4.99
C HIS A 247 -0.85 8.47 -4.40
N ASP A 248 -0.84 8.89 -3.14
CA ASP A 248 0.35 9.23 -2.38
C ASP A 248 0.91 7.98 -1.68
N VAL A 249 2.03 7.49 -2.19
CA VAL A 249 2.81 6.38 -1.62
C VAL A 249 4.12 6.88 -0.98
N GLY A 250 4.27 8.19 -0.78
CA GLY A 250 5.54 8.80 -0.41
C GLY A 250 6.61 8.51 -1.46
N ARG A 251 7.86 8.36 -1.02
CA ARG A 251 8.93 7.87 -1.90
C ARG A 251 8.75 6.37 -2.13
N SER A 252 8.26 6.00 -3.30
CA SER A 252 8.03 4.59 -3.63
C SER A 252 9.33 3.77 -3.56
N ILE A 253 9.30 2.67 -2.82
CA ILE A 253 10.41 1.69 -2.79
C ILE A 253 10.42 0.88 -4.10
N ASN A 254 9.23 0.58 -4.63
CA ASN A 254 9.05 -0.16 -5.88
C ASN A 254 7.78 0.33 -6.60
N PRO A 255 7.92 1.25 -7.57
CA PRO A 255 6.76 1.83 -8.26
C PRO A 255 5.86 0.80 -8.94
N ALA A 256 6.42 -0.26 -9.51
CA ALA A 256 5.63 -1.30 -10.18
C ALA A 256 4.75 -2.06 -9.20
N LEU A 257 5.29 -2.43 -8.03
CA LEU A 257 4.51 -3.06 -6.96
C LEU A 257 3.45 -2.11 -6.40
N ASP A 258 3.80 -0.84 -6.19
CA ASP A 258 2.85 0.13 -5.64
C ASP A 258 1.68 0.39 -6.59
N ILE A 259 1.94 0.52 -7.90
CA ILE A 259 0.88 0.63 -8.91
C ILE A 259 -0.01 -0.60 -8.91
N GLY A 260 0.58 -1.80 -8.93
CA GLY A 260 -0.18 -3.06 -8.88
C GLY A 260 -1.05 -3.20 -7.62
N GLN A 261 -0.58 -2.70 -6.46
CA GLN A 261 -1.37 -2.67 -5.22
C GLN A 261 -2.55 -1.67 -5.33
N ILE A 262 -2.33 -0.52 -5.96
CA ILE A 262 -3.40 0.48 -6.17
C ILE A 262 -4.46 -0.09 -7.10
N GLU A 263 -4.07 -0.69 -8.21
CA GLU A 263 -4.99 -1.31 -9.17
C GLU A 263 -5.81 -2.44 -8.51
N GLY A 264 -5.13 -3.37 -7.85
CA GLY A 264 -5.78 -4.50 -7.17
C GLY A 264 -6.71 -4.07 -6.05
N GLY A 265 -6.28 -3.12 -5.20
CA GLY A 265 -7.10 -2.58 -4.13
C GLY A 265 -8.34 -1.85 -4.63
N PHE A 266 -8.20 -1.04 -5.70
CA PHE A 266 -9.33 -0.37 -6.33
C PHE A 266 -10.36 -1.35 -6.87
N ILE A 267 -9.93 -2.38 -7.61
CA ILE A 267 -10.84 -3.37 -8.20
C ILE A 267 -11.60 -4.14 -7.10
N GLN A 268 -10.93 -4.49 -6.02
CA GLN A 268 -11.59 -5.12 -4.88
C GLN A 268 -12.65 -4.19 -4.26
N GLY A 269 -12.31 -2.92 -4.04
CA GLY A 269 -13.27 -1.92 -3.52
C GLY A 269 -14.44 -1.69 -4.47
N MET A 270 -14.19 -1.67 -5.78
CA MET A 270 -15.23 -1.60 -6.81
C MET A 270 -16.17 -2.81 -6.71
N GLY A 271 -15.63 -4.02 -6.59
CA GLY A 271 -16.42 -5.24 -6.46
C GLY A 271 -17.37 -5.21 -5.27
N TRP A 272 -16.91 -4.79 -4.12
CA TRP A 272 -17.73 -4.62 -2.90
C TRP A 272 -18.93 -3.72 -3.11
N LEU A 273 -18.80 -2.72 -3.96
CA LEU A 273 -19.80 -1.69 -4.19
C LEU A 273 -20.68 -1.95 -5.42
N THR A 274 -20.41 -3.04 -6.17
CA THR A 274 -21.11 -3.34 -7.42
C THR A 274 -21.61 -4.79 -7.49
N SER A 275 -20.72 -5.77 -7.67
CA SER A 275 -21.08 -7.16 -8.00
C SER A 275 -21.12 -8.10 -6.80
N GLU A 276 -20.41 -7.80 -5.73
CA GLU A 276 -20.31 -8.65 -4.55
C GLU A 276 -21.51 -8.46 -3.62
N GLU A 277 -22.21 -9.55 -3.28
CA GLU A 277 -23.39 -9.53 -2.41
C GLU A 277 -23.33 -10.65 -1.38
N LEU A 278 -23.50 -10.30 -0.12
CA LEU A 278 -23.77 -11.25 0.95
C LEU A 278 -25.29 -11.47 1.06
N TRP A 279 -25.77 -12.58 0.49
CA TRP A 279 -27.18 -12.91 0.51
C TRP A 279 -27.49 -14.03 1.51
N TRP A 280 -28.32 -13.70 2.46
CA TRP A 280 -28.80 -14.63 3.48
C TRP A 280 -30.22 -15.04 3.17
N ARG A 281 -30.52 -16.34 3.26
CA ARG A 281 -31.87 -16.82 3.03
C ARG A 281 -32.83 -16.24 4.09
N PRO A 282 -33.87 -15.52 3.69
CA PRO A 282 -34.76 -14.83 4.66
C PRO A 282 -35.74 -15.76 5.35
N ASP A 283 -36.13 -16.90 4.74
CA ASP A 283 -37.20 -17.78 5.16
C ASP A 283 -36.94 -19.25 4.85
N GLY A 284 -37.88 -20.11 5.29
CA GLY A 284 -37.87 -21.56 5.07
C GLY A 284 -36.90 -22.32 5.98
N PRO A 285 -36.68 -23.64 5.72
CA PRO A 285 -35.86 -24.52 6.57
C PRO A 285 -34.37 -24.09 6.66
N GLN A 286 -33.94 -23.22 5.77
CA GLN A 286 -32.56 -22.71 5.73
C GLN A 286 -32.50 -21.20 6.03
N ALA A 287 -33.49 -20.65 6.70
CA ALA A 287 -33.47 -19.24 7.10
C ALA A 287 -32.21 -18.90 7.91
N GLY A 288 -31.61 -17.75 7.61
CA GLY A 288 -30.33 -17.31 8.22
C GLY A 288 -29.07 -17.95 7.63
N ARG A 289 -29.18 -18.85 6.66
CA ARG A 289 -28.01 -19.41 5.97
C ARG A 289 -27.49 -18.47 4.93
N LEU A 290 -26.15 -18.22 4.92
CA LEU A 290 -25.46 -17.51 3.84
C LEU A 290 -25.48 -18.36 2.58
N MET A 291 -26.01 -17.83 1.49
CA MET A 291 -26.13 -18.53 0.21
C MET A 291 -25.04 -18.12 -0.79
N SER A 292 -24.49 -16.91 -0.66
CA SER A 292 -23.35 -16.43 -1.47
C SER A 292 -22.03 -16.78 -0.79
N HIS A 293 -21.71 -18.07 -0.64
CA HIS A 293 -20.52 -18.57 0.06
C HIS A 293 -19.52 -19.30 -0.83
N ALA A 294 -19.66 -19.19 -2.15
CA ALA A 294 -18.77 -19.84 -3.11
C ALA A 294 -18.53 -18.91 -4.33
N PRO A 295 -17.44 -19.09 -5.10
CA PRO A 295 -17.17 -18.27 -6.30
C PRO A 295 -18.32 -18.25 -7.32
N SER A 296 -19.12 -19.30 -7.39
CA SER A 296 -20.30 -19.38 -8.25
C SER A 296 -21.46 -18.47 -7.80
N THR A 297 -21.49 -18.07 -6.54
CA THR A 297 -22.59 -17.28 -5.95
C THR A 297 -22.14 -15.94 -5.39
N TYR A 298 -20.88 -15.81 -4.96
CA TYR A 298 -20.26 -14.56 -4.55
C TYR A 298 -19.39 -14.02 -5.71
N LYS A 299 -19.85 -12.95 -6.36
CA LYS A 299 -19.32 -12.48 -7.63
C LYS A 299 -18.27 -11.41 -7.43
N ILE A 300 -17.00 -11.82 -7.24
CA ILE A 300 -15.87 -10.89 -7.33
C ILE A 300 -15.69 -10.40 -8.79
N PRO A 301 -15.16 -9.20 -9.01
CA PRO A 301 -14.84 -8.71 -10.35
C PRO A 301 -13.94 -9.68 -11.11
N THR A 302 -14.25 -9.86 -12.38
CA THR A 302 -13.47 -10.64 -13.34
C THR A 302 -12.62 -9.72 -14.23
N ALA A 303 -11.76 -10.27 -15.06
CA ALA A 303 -10.96 -9.47 -16.00
C ALA A 303 -11.82 -8.65 -16.98
N SER A 304 -13.04 -9.11 -17.30
CA SER A 304 -13.98 -8.37 -18.15
C SER A 304 -14.66 -7.18 -17.46
N ASP A 305 -14.57 -7.11 -16.13
CA ASP A 305 -15.14 -6.00 -15.35
C ASP A 305 -14.17 -4.83 -15.18
N LEU A 306 -12.92 -4.99 -15.65
CA LEU A 306 -11.93 -3.92 -15.66
C LEU A 306 -12.44 -2.72 -16.45
N PRO A 307 -12.12 -1.48 -16.04
CA PRO A 307 -12.40 -0.28 -16.81
C PRO A 307 -11.76 -0.35 -18.20
N ASP A 308 -12.45 0.18 -19.23
CA ASP A 308 -11.87 0.25 -20.56
C ASP A 308 -10.61 1.15 -20.62
N VAL A 309 -10.57 2.17 -19.74
CA VAL A 309 -9.40 3.02 -19.49
C VAL A 309 -9.10 3.04 -18.02
N PHE A 310 -7.92 2.58 -17.64
CA PHE A 310 -7.49 2.50 -16.24
C PHE A 310 -6.12 3.16 -16.06
N ASN A 311 -6.12 4.41 -15.62
CA ASN A 311 -4.93 5.21 -15.43
C ASN A 311 -4.59 5.32 -13.94
N VAL A 312 -3.41 4.85 -13.55
CA VAL A 312 -2.90 4.96 -12.17
C VAL A 312 -1.58 5.70 -12.18
N ARG A 313 -1.47 6.72 -11.33
CA ARG A 313 -0.25 7.49 -11.14
C ARG A 313 0.05 7.70 -9.67
N LEU A 314 1.33 7.80 -9.36
CA LEU A 314 1.82 8.12 -8.03
C LEU A 314 1.94 9.65 -7.90
N PHE A 315 1.47 10.18 -6.78
CA PHE A 315 1.64 11.58 -6.42
C PHE A 315 3.08 11.81 -5.95
N ASP A 316 3.75 12.82 -6.51
CA ASP A 316 5.12 13.14 -6.14
C ASP A 316 5.15 13.76 -4.73
N ASN A 317 5.50 12.95 -3.76
CA ASN A 317 5.58 13.31 -2.36
C ASN A 317 6.61 12.46 -1.61
N ALA A 318 7.01 12.92 -0.43
CA ALA A 318 7.79 12.15 0.53
C ALA A 318 7.06 12.15 1.87
N ASN A 319 7.08 11.04 2.60
CA ASN A 319 6.51 11.01 3.94
C ASN A 319 7.22 12.03 4.84
N VAL A 320 6.44 12.84 5.56
CA VAL A 320 6.99 13.78 6.55
C VAL A 320 7.52 13.06 7.78
N GLU A 321 6.99 11.87 8.07
CA GLU A 321 7.51 11.00 9.11
C GLU A 321 8.70 10.18 8.60
N ASP A 322 9.55 9.77 9.53
CA ASP A 322 10.72 8.95 9.25
C ASP A 322 10.35 7.46 9.13
N SER A 323 9.52 7.16 8.13
CA SER A 323 9.22 5.80 7.67
C SER A 323 10.37 5.28 6.82
N ILE A 324 10.35 3.97 6.54
CA ILE A 324 11.39 3.38 5.69
C ILE A 324 11.51 4.12 4.35
N HIS A 325 12.67 4.70 4.09
CA HIS A 325 12.98 5.52 2.90
C HIS A 325 11.94 6.63 2.60
N ARG A 326 11.20 7.11 3.60
CA ARG A 326 10.11 8.08 3.43
C ARG A 326 8.95 7.58 2.55
N ALA A 327 8.78 6.26 2.45
CA ALA A 327 7.64 5.65 1.78
C ALA A 327 6.36 5.76 2.62
N LYS A 328 5.22 5.59 1.99
CA LYS A 328 3.92 5.41 2.64
C LYS A 328 3.31 4.06 2.26
N ALA A 329 2.50 3.53 3.15
CA ALA A 329 1.78 2.27 2.95
C ALA A 329 0.78 2.36 1.80
N VAL A 330 0.62 1.25 1.06
CA VAL A 330 -0.21 1.18 -0.14
C VAL A 330 -1.14 -0.05 -0.19
N GLY A 331 -1.16 -0.88 0.87
CA GLY A 331 -1.99 -2.10 0.89
C GLY A 331 -3.49 -1.83 0.96
N GLU A 332 -3.96 -1.24 2.06
CA GLU A 332 -5.40 -1.00 2.31
C GLU A 332 -5.94 0.32 1.73
N PRO A 333 -5.19 1.46 1.73
CA PRO A 333 -5.76 2.73 1.31
C PRO A 333 -6.42 2.73 -0.07
N PRO A 334 -5.86 2.09 -1.12
CA PRO A 334 -6.45 2.07 -2.46
C PRO A 334 -7.83 1.41 -2.54
N PHE A 335 -8.15 0.50 -1.62
CA PHE A 335 -9.46 -0.14 -1.55
C PHE A 335 -10.61 0.88 -1.46
N MET A 336 -10.42 1.94 -0.69
CA MET A 336 -11.42 2.99 -0.50
C MET A 336 -11.65 3.85 -1.74
N LEU A 337 -10.76 3.82 -2.72
CA LEU A 337 -10.90 4.53 -4.00
C LEU A 337 -12.09 4.01 -4.82
N GLY A 338 -12.51 2.75 -4.61
CA GLY A 338 -13.71 2.18 -5.21
C GLY A 338 -15.00 2.96 -4.92
N LEU A 339 -15.01 3.81 -3.87
CA LEU A 339 -16.13 4.72 -3.57
C LEU A 339 -16.45 5.67 -4.74
N SER A 340 -15.46 6.00 -5.59
CA SER A 340 -15.68 6.83 -6.77
C SER A 340 -16.65 6.18 -7.76
N VAL A 341 -16.60 4.85 -7.92
CA VAL A 341 -17.53 4.09 -8.77
C VAL A 341 -18.95 4.17 -8.20
N PHE A 342 -19.10 3.95 -6.90
CA PHE A 342 -20.41 4.05 -6.25
C PHE A 342 -21.02 5.44 -6.41
N GLN A 343 -20.24 6.50 -6.22
CA GLN A 343 -20.71 7.87 -6.40
C GLN A 343 -21.02 8.20 -7.86
N ALA A 344 -20.24 7.67 -8.82
CA ALA A 344 -20.51 7.82 -10.24
C ALA A 344 -21.81 7.11 -10.64
N LEU A 345 -22.08 5.92 -10.12
CA LEU A 345 -23.35 5.23 -10.32
C LEU A 345 -24.55 6.03 -9.75
N ARG A 346 -24.36 6.65 -8.58
CA ARG A 346 -25.40 7.56 -8.03
C ARG A 346 -25.60 8.80 -8.91
N ASP A 347 -24.54 9.37 -9.44
CA ASP A 347 -24.61 10.53 -10.36
C ASP A 347 -25.38 10.15 -11.63
N ALA A 348 -25.10 8.99 -12.24
CA ALA A 348 -25.84 8.45 -13.39
C ALA A 348 -27.33 8.24 -13.11
N GLY A 349 -27.67 7.79 -11.89
CA GLY A 349 -29.03 7.57 -11.45
C GLY A 349 -29.78 8.82 -10.96
N SER A 350 -29.11 9.97 -10.82
CA SER A 350 -29.68 11.18 -10.22
C SER A 350 -30.43 12.09 -11.20
N ASP A 351 -30.67 11.65 -12.44
CA ASP A 351 -31.50 12.39 -13.38
C ASP A 351 -32.91 12.61 -12.78
N PRO A 352 -33.36 13.89 -12.59
CA PRO A 352 -34.63 14.21 -11.92
C PRO A 352 -35.86 13.53 -12.50
N ALA A 353 -35.81 13.13 -13.77
CA ALA A 353 -36.90 12.43 -14.46
C ALA A 353 -36.89 10.90 -14.24
N GLY A 354 -35.75 10.29 -13.90
CA GLY A 354 -35.55 8.83 -13.84
C GLY A 354 -35.30 8.22 -12.46
N THR A 355 -34.77 8.99 -11.51
CA THR A 355 -34.24 8.50 -10.22
C THR A 355 -35.24 7.73 -9.37
N ARG A 356 -36.51 8.10 -9.37
CA ARG A 356 -37.56 7.40 -8.61
C ARG A 356 -37.88 6.02 -9.19
N ARG A 357 -37.61 5.74 -10.45
CA ARG A 357 -37.84 4.42 -11.07
C ARG A 357 -36.65 3.47 -10.85
N LEU A 358 -35.41 3.95 -11.03
CA LEU A 358 -34.20 3.14 -10.85
C LEU A 358 -34.03 2.63 -9.43
N LEU A 359 -34.19 3.48 -8.42
CA LEU A 359 -34.13 3.06 -7.02
C LEU A 359 -35.25 2.09 -6.61
N ARG A 360 -36.39 2.08 -7.34
CA ARG A 360 -37.48 1.13 -7.10
C ARG A 360 -37.30 -0.20 -7.86
N SER A 361 -36.66 -0.22 -9.02
CA SER A 361 -36.41 -1.44 -9.79
C SER A 361 -35.21 -2.24 -9.26
N THR A 362 -34.16 -1.56 -8.79
CA THR A 362 -33.00 -2.16 -8.10
C THR A 362 -33.33 -2.54 -6.66
N GLY A 363 -34.43 -2.04 -6.09
CA GLY A 363 -34.91 -2.40 -4.73
C GLY A 363 -35.32 -3.85 -4.53
N ARG A 364 -35.22 -4.70 -5.57
CA ARG A 364 -35.35 -6.17 -5.45
C ARG A 364 -34.02 -6.90 -5.68
N ARG A 365 -32.94 -6.21 -6.13
CA ARG A 365 -31.60 -6.78 -6.24
C ARG A 365 -30.57 -5.70 -5.93
N GLY A 366 -30.13 -5.63 -4.70
CA GLY A 366 -28.91 -5.01 -4.19
C GLY A 366 -28.78 -3.49 -4.39
N LEU A 367 -29.11 -2.77 -3.41
CA LEU A 367 -28.57 -1.51 -2.86
C LEU A 367 -29.55 -1.01 -1.81
N LYS A 368 -29.65 -1.74 -0.71
CA LYS A 368 -30.32 -1.21 0.48
C LYS A 368 -29.36 -0.23 1.15
N CYS A 369 -29.52 1.07 0.88
CA CYS A 369 -29.07 2.06 1.82
C CYS A 369 -29.78 1.81 3.15
N ALA A 370 -29.04 1.53 4.21
CA ALA A 370 -29.58 1.54 5.55
C ALA A 370 -30.20 2.91 5.83
N PRO A 371 -31.37 2.98 6.49
CA PRO A 371 -31.94 4.24 6.91
C PRO A 371 -31.02 4.89 7.93
N THR A 372 -30.66 6.16 7.68
CA THR A 372 -30.07 7.04 8.68
C THR A 372 -31.12 7.29 9.75
N GLY A 373 -30.96 6.66 10.92
CA GLY A 373 -31.58 7.05 12.19
C GLY A 373 -30.55 7.75 13.03
#